data_5444515db434d4defcb1c5409b84139c
#
_entry.id   5444515db434d4defcb1c5409b84139c
#
_cell.length_a   1.000
_cell.length_b   1.000
_cell.length_c   1.000
_cell.angle_alpha   90.00
_cell.angle_beta   90.00
_cell.angle_gamma   90.00
#
_symmetry.space_group_name_H-M   'P 1'
#
loop_
_entity.id
_entity.type
_entity.pdbx_description
1 polymer ?
#
loop_
_entity_poly.entity_id
_entity_poly.type
_entity_poly.pdbx_seq_one_letter_code
_entity_poly.pdbx_strand_id
1 'polypeptide(L)'
;MIARKLAAVALLASSLIFTGCGDAQMGSVDVDRIMAEAPRVKTLMTEAEGKVKEVQEKFEQDYGDKEMTEEEAAKAQMEFQRKLEAINQGYASQIKSRMDVVIDEVAREKNIDVVISNSADNKLIFQGAIDVTDDVIKKMQ
;
A
#
# COMPACT_ATOMS: atom_id res chain seq x y z
N MET A 1 -7.26 54.01 62.74
CA MET A 1 -6.12 54.12 61.82
C MET A 1 -6.13 52.92 60.90
N ILE A 2 -6.45 53.10 59.88
CA ILE A 2 -6.80 52.73 58.53
C ILE A 2 -5.73 51.78 57.96
N ALA A 3 -6.03 50.49 57.95
CA ALA A 3 -5.27 49.50 57.19
C ALA A 3 -5.94 49.34 55.86
N ARG A 4 -5.37 49.92 54.85
CA ARG A 4 -5.76 49.74 53.46
C ARG A 4 -5.30 48.37 52.98
N LYS A 5 -6.20 47.44 52.91
CA LYS A 5 -5.98 46.15 52.25
C LYS A 5 -6.11 46.36 50.73
N LEU A 6 -4.99 46.38 50.06
CA LEU A 6 -4.92 46.30 48.63
C LEU A 6 -5.27 44.86 48.23
N ALA A 7 -6.46 44.69 47.69
CA ALA A 7 -6.84 43.47 47.03
C ALA A 7 -6.13 43.42 45.67
N ALA A 8 -5.10 42.60 45.57
CA ALA A 8 -4.50 42.25 44.30
C ALA A 8 -5.47 41.29 43.58
N VAL A 9 -6.19 41.82 42.62
CA VAL A 9 -6.94 41.02 41.64
C VAL A 9 -5.92 40.39 40.74
N ALA A 10 -5.57 39.16 41.00
CA ALA A 10 -4.85 38.33 40.06
C ALA A 10 -5.78 37.99 38.90
N LEU A 11 -5.68 38.73 37.83
CA LEU A 11 -6.22 38.37 36.54
C LEU A 11 -5.46 37.12 36.06
N LEU A 12 -6.03 35.96 36.37
CA LEU A 12 -5.68 34.72 35.68
C LEU A 12 -6.11 34.89 34.22
N ALA A 13 -5.19 35.39 33.41
CA ALA A 13 -5.25 35.28 31.97
C ALA A 13 -5.20 33.79 31.68
N SER A 14 -6.38 33.16 31.60
CA SER A 14 -6.55 31.87 30.97
C SER A 14 -6.18 32.08 29.52
N SER A 15 -4.89 31.90 29.21
CA SER A 15 -4.44 31.65 27.85
C SER A 15 -5.12 30.34 27.42
N LEU A 16 -6.30 30.48 26.82
CA LEU A 16 -6.84 29.48 25.95
C LEU A 16 -5.76 29.26 24.89
N ILE A 17 -4.93 28.26 25.13
CA ILE A 17 -4.11 27.67 24.09
C ILE A 17 -5.15 27.09 23.14
N PHE A 18 -5.53 27.88 22.15
CA PHE A 18 -6.03 27.36 20.90
C PHE A 18 -4.87 26.51 20.39
N THR A 19 -4.83 25.25 20.78
CA THR A 19 -4.20 24.23 19.96
C THR A 19 -4.99 24.27 18.67
N GLY A 20 -4.50 25.12 17.75
CA GLY A 20 -5.04 25.17 16.42
C GLY A 20 -5.08 23.73 15.93
N CYS A 21 -6.16 23.36 15.28
CA CYS A 21 -6.16 22.19 14.41
C CYS A 21 -4.88 22.32 13.59
N GLY A 22 -3.87 21.49 13.90
CA GLY A 22 -2.68 21.43 13.10
C GLY A 22 -3.14 21.15 11.68
N ASP A 23 -2.64 21.89 10.72
CA ASP A 23 -2.93 21.63 9.32
C ASP A 23 -2.63 20.15 9.07
N ALA A 24 -3.64 19.39 8.63
CA ALA A 24 -3.48 17.97 8.38
C ALA A 24 -2.35 17.78 7.35
N GLN A 25 -1.34 17.03 7.72
CA GLN A 25 -0.23 16.77 6.82
C GLN A 25 -0.62 15.68 5.81
N MET A 26 -0.55 16.03 4.55
CA MET A 26 -0.85 15.12 3.45
C MET A 26 0.42 14.56 2.84
N GLY A 27 0.47 13.25 2.68
CA GLY A 27 1.49 12.53 1.93
C GLY A 27 0.97 12.04 0.59
N SER A 28 1.88 11.76 -0.33
CA SER A 28 1.58 11.08 -1.58
C SER A 28 2.57 9.96 -1.84
N VAL A 29 2.09 8.90 -2.51
CA VAL A 29 2.92 7.80 -3.02
C VAL A 29 2.63 7.58 -4.49
N ASP A 30 3.66 7.31 -5.25
CA ASP A 30 3.58 6.84 -6.64
C ASP A 30 3.59 5.31 -6.64
N VAL A 31 2.41 4.73 -6.82
CA VAL A 31 2.23 3.26 -6.79
C VAL A 31 2.98 2.59 -7.93
N ASP A 32 3.03 3.21 -9.11
CA ASP A 32 3.71 2.63 -10.27
C ASP A 32 5.22 2.53 -10.03
N ARG A 33 5.81 3.55 -9.42
CA ARG A 33 7.21 3.51 -9.01
C ARG A 33 7.47 2.45 -7.93
N ILE A 34 6.60 2.34 -6.93
CA ILE A 34 6.74 1.30 -5.90
C ILE A 34 6.69 -0.09 -6.55
N MET A 35 5.74 -0.32 -7.46
CA MET A 35 5.62 -1.59 -8.17
C MET A 35 6.84 -1.91 -9.03
N ALA A 36 7.45 -0.90 -9.66
CA ALA A 36 8.62 -1.07 -10.53
C ALA A 36 9.95 -1.20 -9.76
N GLU A 37 10.09 -0.52 -8.63
CA GLU A 37 11.40 -0.31 -7.99
C GLU A 37 11.57 -1.09 -6.69
N ALA A 38 10.49 -1.36 -5.94
CA ALA A 38 10.57 -1.99 -4.62
C ALA A 38 11.13 -3.42 -4.67
N PRO A 39 12.20 -3.75 -3.91
CA PRO A 39 12.84 -5.07 -3.96
C PRO A 39 11.88 -6.21 -3.62
N ARG A 40 11.05 -6.05 -2.60
CA ARG A 40 10.09 -7.08 -2.22
C ARG A 40 9.03 -7.35 -3.29
N VAL A 41 8.60 -6.32 -4.01
CA VAL A 41 7.67 -6.48 -5.14
C VAL A 41 8.32 -7.33 -6.23
N LYS A 42 9.56 -7.01 -6.61
CA LYS A 42 10.31 -7.79 -7.62
C LYS A 42 10.46 -9.26 -7.22
N THR A 43 10.77 -9.50 -5.95
CA THR A 43 10.86 -10.88 -5.42
C THR A 43 9.53 -11.61 -5.56
N LEU A 44 8.43 -10.99 -5.11
CA LEU A 44 7.10 -11.61 -5.20
C LEU A 44 6.63 -11.82 -6.64
N MET A 45 6.96 -10.92 -7.56
CA MET A 45 6.69 -11.10 -8.98
C MET A 45 7.47 -12.28 -9.57
N THR A 46 8.76 -12.41 -9.24
CA THR A 46 9.57 -13.55 -9.68
C THR A 46 9.06 -14.87 -9.11
N GLU A 47 8.64 -14.88 -7.85
CA GLU A 47 8.00 -16.05 -7.22
C GLU A 47 6.68 -16.42 -7.94
N ALA A 48 5.87 -15.42 -8.27
CA ALA A 48 4.62 -15.63 -9.01
C ALA A 48 4.87 -16.23 -10.41
N GLU A 49 5.82 -15.67 -11.15
CA GLU A 49 6.24 -16.18 -12.46
C GLU A 49 6.71 -17.65 -12.37
N GLY A 50 7.49 -17.98 -11.35
CA GLY A 50 7.91 -19.37 -11.07
C GLY A 50 6.71 -20.29 -10.85
N LYS A 51 5.72 -19.85 -10.06
CA LYS A 51 4.49 -20.63 -9.84
C LYS A 51 3.62 -20.78 -11.08
N VAL A 52 3.51 -19.74 -11.89
CA VAL A 52 2.83 -19.80 -13.18
C VAL A 52 3.50 -20.85 -14.09
N LYS A 53 4.82 -20.82 -14.16
CA LYS A 53 5.59 -21.77 -14.96
C LYS A 53 5.39 -23.22 -14.49
N GLU A 54 5.46 -23.48 -13.18
CA GLU A 54 5.16 -24.80 -12.60
C GLU A 54 3.77 -25.32 -13.01
N VAL A 55 2.76 -24.44 -12.97
CA VAL A 55 1.38 -24.81 -13.36
C VAL A 55 1.29 -25.08 -14.87
N GLN A 56 2.00 -24.30 -15.70
CA GLN A 56 2.05 -24.52 -17.14
C GLN A 56 2.72 -25.85 -17.50
N GLU A 57 3.90 -26.11 -16.95
CA GLU A 57 4.63 -27.36 -17.18
C GLU A 57 3.82 -28.57 -16.73
N LYS A 58 3.14 -28.48 -15.59
CA LYS A 58 2.28 -29.55 -15.12
C LYS A 58 1.06 -29.75 -16.03
N PHE A 59 0.45 -28.69 -16.51
CA PHE A 59 -0.66 -28.78 -17.45
C PHE A 59 -0.23 -29.48 -18.75
N GLU A 60 0.93 -29.14 -19.25
CA GLU A 60 1.51 -29.73 -20.45
C GLU A 60 1.84 -31.21 -20.27
N GLN A 61 2.42 -31.60 -19.11
CA GLN A 61 2.68 -33.00 -18.75
C GLN A 61 1.40 -33.83 -18.58
N ASP A 62 0.36 -33.24 -17.97
CA ASP A 62 -0.88 -33.94 -17.66
C ASP A 62 -1.77 -34.10 -18.91
N TYR A 63 -1.71 -33.17 -19.85
CA TYR A 63 -2.68 -33.05 -20.94
C TYR A 63 -2.08 -32.89 -22.35
N GLY A 64 -0.78 -32.56 -22.49
CA GLY A 64 -0.17 -32.16 -23.77
C GLY A 64 -0.28 -33.20 -24.89
N ASP A 65 -0.13 -34.49 -24.55
CA ASP A 65 -0.16 -35.61 -25.51
C ASP A 65 -1.39 -36.50 -25.35
N LYS A 66 -2.40 -36.09 -24.60
CA LYS A 66 -3.60 -36.90 -24.37
C LYS A 66 -4.69 -36.58 -25.38
N GLU A 67 -5.25 -37.63 -25.98
CA GLU A 67 -6.53 -37.52 -26.67
C GLU A 67 -7.63 -37.28 -25.62
N MET A 68 -8.30 -36.14 -25.69
CA MET A 68 -9.36 -35.74 -24.80
C MET A 68 -10.64 -35.46 -25.57
N THR A 69 -11.78 -35.71 -24.92
CA THR A 69 -13.06 -35.21 -25.43
C THR A 69 -13.13 -33.70 -25.25
N GLU A 70 -14.01 -33.03 -25.98
CA GLU A 70 -14.21 -31.57 -25.84
C GLU A 70 -14.57 -31.19 -24.41
N GLU A 71 -15.35 -32.02 -23.71
CA GLU A 71 -15.73 -31.75 -22.33
C GLU A 71 -14.56 -31.86 -21.35
N GLU A 72 -13.70 -32.87 -21.54
CA GLU A 72 -12.48 -33.03 -20.71
C GLU A 72 -11.48 -31.90 -20.98
N ALA A 73 -11.30 -31.52 -22.21
CA ALA A 73 -10.45 -30.39 -22.57
C ALA A 73 -10.96 -29.06 -21.96
N ALA A 74 -12.27 -28.84 -22.04
CA ALA A 74 -12.87 -27.64 -21.44
C ALA A 74 -12.71 -27.60 -19.92
N LYS A 75 -12.85 -28.74 -19.21
CA LYS A 75 -12.61 -28.83 -17.77
C LYS A 75 -11.16 -28.58 -17.40
N ALA A 76 -10.23 -29.21 -18.11
CA ALA A 76 -8.80 -29.02 -17.90
C ALA A 76 -8.40 -27.55 -18.09
N GLN A 77 -8.90 -26.92 -19.15
CA GLN A 77 -8.66 -25.50 -19.41
C GLN A 77 -9.23 -24.59 -18.31
N MET A 78 -10.43 -24.87 -17.81
CA MET A 78 -11.01 -24.10 -16.71
C MET A 78 -10.21 -24.24 -15.43
N GLU A 79 -9.76 -25.45 -15.08
CA GLU A 79 -8.89 -25.66 -13.92
C GLU A 79 -7.57 -24.94 -14.03
N PHE A 80 -6.97 -24.96 -15.21
CA PHE A 80 -5.74 -24.23 -15.49
C PHE A 80 -5.92 -22.73 -15.28
N GLN A 81 -6.96 -22.13 -15.87
CA GLN A 81 -7.27 -20.71 -15.71
C GLN A 81 -7.50 -20.33 -14.24
N ARG A 82 -8.25 -21.15 -13.50
CA ARG A 82 -8.47 -20.92 -12.06
C ARG A 82 -7.18 -20.94 -11.27
N LYS A 83 -6.24 -21.84 -11.59
CA LYS A 83 -4.94 -21.90 -10.91
C LYS A 83 -4.11 -20.66 -11.20
N LEU A 84 -4.07 -20.20 -12.45
CA LEU A 84 -3.37 -18.95 -12.82
C LEU A 84 -3.97 -17.74 -12.11
N GLU A 85 -5.29 -17.64 -12.10
CA GLU A 85 -5.99 -16.55 -11.44
C GLU A 85 -5.73 -16.55 -9.92
N ALA A 86 -5.77 -17.71 -9.28
CA ALA A 86 -5.48 -17.84 -7.85
C ALA A 86 -4.04 -17.42 -7.51
N ILE A 87 -3.06 -17.76 -8.35
CA ILE A 87 -1.67 -17.32 -8.18
C ILE A 87 -1.60 -15.78 -8.28
N ASN A 88 -2.14 -15.22 -9.35
CA ASN A 88 -2.10 -13.78 -9.59
C ASN A 88 -2.78 -12.99 -8.46
N GLN A 89 -3.97 -13.40 -8.04
CA GLN A 89 -4.68 -12.77 -6.93
C GLN A 89 -3.94 -12.91 -5.60
N GLY A 90 -3.35 -14.09 -5.34
CA GLY A 90 -2.59 -14.34 -4.13
C GLY A 90 -1.37 -13.42 -4.00
N TYR A 91 -0.58 -13.31 -5.06
CA TYR A 91 0.61 -12.43 -5.04
C TYR A 91 0.24 -10.95 -5.08
N ALA A 92 -0.78 -10.54 -5.84
CA ALA A 92 -1.28 -9.17 -5.82
C ALA A 92 -1.76 -8.75 -4.43
N SER A 93 -2.46 -9.64 -3.73
CA SER A 93 -2.90 -9.41 -2.34
C SER A 93 -1.72 -9.27 -1.37
N GLN A 94 -0.67 -10.09 -1.51
CA GLN A 94 0.53 -10.00 -0.69
C GLN A 94 1.27 -8.67 -0.92
N ILE A 95 1.44 -8.26 -2.18
CA ILE A 95 2.07 -6.99 -2.53
C ILE A 95 1.28 -5.82 -1.93
N LYS A 96 -0.05 -5.82 -2.15
CA LYS A 96 -0.93 -4.78 -1.61
C LYS A 96 -0.85 -4.70 -0.09
N SER A 97 -0.98 -5.83 0.59
CA SER A 97 -0.93 -5.87 2.05
C SER A 97 0.40 -5.37 2.61
N ARG A 98 1.52 -5.75 1.98
CA ARG A 98 2.84 -5.26 2.39
C ARG A 98 2.99 -3.77 2.14
N MET A 99 2.53 -3.29 1.01
CA MET A 99 2.56 -1.87 0.66
C MET A 99 1.73 -1.04 1.66
N ASP A 100 0.51 -1.48 1.98
CA ASP A 100 -0.37 -0.81 2.94
C ASP A 100 0.31 -0.68 4.32
N VAL A 101 0.93 -1.77 4.81
CA VAL A 101 1.66 -1.75 6.10
C VAL A 101 2.84 -0.77 6.06
N VAL A 102 3.63 -0.79 5.00
CA VAL A 102 4.80 0.09 4.89
C VAL A 102 4.40 1.55 4.74
N ILE A 103 3.35 1.84 3.98
CA ILE A 103 2.81 3.21 3.87
C ILE A 103 2.37 3.72 5.23
N ASP A 104 1.66 2.92 6.02
CA ASP A 104 1.22 3.27 7.37
C ASP A 104 2.41 3.52 8.32
N GLU A 105 3.46 2.68 8.25
CA GLU A 105 4.69 2.89 9.02
C GLU A 105 5.37 4.23 8.65
N VAL A 106 5.54 4.51 7.35
CA VAL A 106 6.16 5.76 6.88
C VAL A 106 5.32 6.97 7.27
N ALA A 107 4.00 6.87 7.15
CA ALA A 107 3.09 7.95 7.55
C ALA A 107 3.24 8.30 9.02
N ARG A 108 3.29 7.29 9.89
CA ARG A 108 3.51 7.50 11.35
C ARG A 108 4.87 8.11 11.65
N GLU A 109 5.94 7.64 11.02
CA GLU A 109 7.28 8.17 11.24
C GLU A 109 7.42 9.65 10.83
N LYS A 110 6.67 10.05 9.82
CA LYS A 110 6.71 11.41 9.27
C LYS A 110 5.59 12.31 9.80
N ASN A 111 4.74 11.82 10.69
CA ASN A 111 3.56 12.52 11.21
C ASN A 111 2.61 12.99 10.09
N ILE A 112 2.39 12.12 9.12
CA ILE A 112 1.45 12.34 8.01
C ILE A 112 0.09 11.76 8.40
N ASP A 113 -0.95 12.57 8.28
CA ASP A 113 -2.31 12.19 8.68
C ASP A 113 -3.05 11.44 7.57
N VAL A 114 -2.74 11.74 6.31
CA VAL A 114 -3.38 11.14 5.13
C VAL A 114 -2.35 10.91 4.05
N VAL A 115 -2.31 9.70 3.50
CA VAL A 115 -1.50 9.37 2.32
C VAL A 115 -2.42 9.09 1.14
N ILE A 116 -2.16 9.71 0.01
CA ILE A 116 -2.91 9.55 -1.22
C ILE A 116 -2.04 8.84 -2.25
N SER A 117 -2.61 7.78 -2.84
CA SER A 117 -1.97 7.03 -3.91
C SER A 117 -2.13 7.75 -5.24
N ASN A 118 -1.01 7.97 -5.93
CA ASN A 118 -0.97 8.40 -7.31
C ASN A 118 -0.54 7.24 -8.20
N SER A 119 -1.06 7.21 -9.41
CA SER A 119 -0.61 6.34 -10.50
C SER A 119 -0.61 7.13 -11.80
N ALA A 120 0.01 6.59 -12.84
CA ALA A 120 0.05 7.23 -14.16
C ALA A 120 -1.36 7.54 -14.71
N ASP A 121 -2.30 6.62 -14.44
CA ASP A 121 -3.69 6.73 -14.90
C ASP A 121 -4.58 7.58 -13.97
N ASN A 122 -4.15 7.78 -12.71
CA ASN A 122 -4.96 8.49 -11.71
C ASN A 122 -4.09 9.36 -10.80
N LYS A 123 -3.78 10.55 -11.28
CA LYS A 123 -3.01 11.53 -10.53
C LYS A 123 -3.94 12.43 -9.74
N LEU A 124 -4.06 12.17 -8.45
CA LEU A 124 -4.98 12.88 -7.55
C LEU A 124 -4.34 14.11 -6.88
N ILE A 125 -3.02 14.11 -6.71
CA ILE A 125 -2.29 15.22 -6.12
C ILE A 125 -1.25 15.74 -7.09
N PHE A 126 -1.25 17.06 -7.27
CA PHE A 126 -0.32 17.76 -8.12
C PHE A 126 0.64 18.67 -7.35
N GLN A 127 0.23 19.13 -6.16
CA GLN A 127 1.01 20.07 -5.37
C GLN A 127 0.59 20.04 -3.89
N GLY A 128 1.54 20.24 -2.98
CA GLY A 128 1.27 20.45 -1.56
C GLY A 128 1.31 19.20 -0.68
N ALA A 129 1.45 18.00 -1.23
CA ALA A 129 1.68 16.78 -0.45
C ALA A 129 3.17 16.45 -0.33
N ILE A 130 3.54 15.79 0.76
CA ILE A 130 4.89 15.26 0.98
C ILE A 130 4.99 13.93 0.21
N ASP A 131 5.87 13.88 -0.79
CA ASP A 131 6.14 12.63 -1.50
C ASP A 131 6.95 11.69 -0.62
N VAL A 132 6.40 10.52 -0.32
CA VAL A 132 7.04 9.48 0.50
C VAL A 132 7.34 8.20 -0.28
N THR A 133 7.28 8.25 -1.60
CA THR A 133 7.50 7.10 -2.48
C THR A 133 8.84 6.42 -2.22
N ASP A 134 9.91 7.19 -2.15
CA ASP A 134 11.26 6.65 -1.93
C ASP A 134 11.43 5.99 -0.55
N ASP A 135 10.78 6.55 0.47
CA ASP A 135 10.79 5.96 1.82
C ASP A 135 10.07 4.61 1.84
N VAL A 136 8.93 4.54 1.14
CA VAL A 136 8.16 3.29 1.00
C VAL A 136 8.97 2.25 0.23
N ILE A 137 9.56 2.59 -0.91
CA ILE A 137 10.41 1.69 -1.70
C ILE A 137 11.56 1.14 -0.85
N LYS A 138 12.23 2.00 -0.11
CA LYS A 138 13.34 1.63 0.76
C LYS A 138 12.94 0.67 1.88
N LYS A 139 11.73 0.80 2.42
CA LYS A 139 11.22 -0.08 3.48
C LYS A 139 10.59 -1.38 2.95
N MET A 140 10.26 -1.43 1.68
CA MET A 140 9.76 -2.64 1.01
C MET A 140 10.92 -3.56 0.56
N GLN A 141 11.72 -3.98 1.52
CA GLN A 141 12.80 -4.95 1.31
C GLN A 141 12.35 -6.36 1.61
#